data_88a4d755a5f2b58e373c9db782333701
#
_entry.id   88a4d755a5f2b58e373c9db782333701
#
_cell.length_a   1.000
_cell.length_b   1.000
_cell.length_c   1.000
_cell.angle_alpha   90.00
_cell.angle_beta   90.00
_cell.angle_gamma   90.00
#
_symmetry.space_group_name_H-M   'P 1'
#
loop_
_entity.id
_entity.type
_entity.pdbx_description
1 polymer ?
#
loop_
_entity_poly.entity_id
_entity_poly.type
_entity_poly.pdbx_seq_one_letter_code
_entity_poly.pdbx_strand_id
1 'polypeptide(L)'
;MRCFVVSQHLVYMKRIVIFASGSGSNAQQITEFFQDRKDAQVVQILSNKNTAKVLERANNLKISAFSFNRSAFYDTDQVLNLVKSTQPDLIVLAGFLWLFPQNIIEAYPGKIINIHPALLPAYGGKGMYGANVHKAVVAAGEKESGITIHEVTSEYDKGTILFQA
;
A
#
# COMPACT_ATOMS: atom_id res chain seq x y z
N MET A 1 2.03 -6.24 52.67
CA MET A 1 2.39 -6.91 51.41
C MET A 1 1.71 -6.14 50.27
N ARG A 2 2.40 -5.25 49.59
CA ARG A 2 1.82 -4.45 48.49
C ARG A 2 2.09 -5.18 47.17
N CYS A 3 1.03 -5.70 46.55
CA CYS A 3 1.08 -6.29 45.20
C CYS A 3 1.26 -5.17 44.18
N PHE A 4 2.44 -5.08 43.57
CA PHE A 4 2.65 -4.23 42.43
C PHE A 4 2.04 -4.93 41.20
N VAL A 5 0.89 -4.43 40.74
CA VAL A 5 0.33 -4.78 39.44
C VAL A 5 1.18 -4.03 38.40
N VAL A 6 2.13 -4.74 37.81
CA VAL A 6 2.83 -4.23 36.61
C VAL A 6 1.84 -4.36 35.47
N SER A 7 1.23 -3.25 35.07
CA SER A 7 0.44 -3.16 33.84
C SER A 7 1.41 -3.40 32.67
N GLN A 8 1.47 -4.62 32.19
CA GLN A 8 2.09 -4.92 30.90
C GLN A 8 1.19 -4.32 29.83
N HIS A 9 1.54 -3.14 29.32
CA HIS A 9 0.98 -2.65 28.07
C HIS A 9 1.44 -3.63 27.00
N LEU A 10 0.57 -4.55 26.61
CA LEU A 10 0.76 -5.35 25.41
C LEU A 10 0.86 -4.35 24.25
N VAL A 11 2.06 -4.09 23.74
CA VAL A 11 2.27 -3.31 22.53
C VAL A 11 1.71 -4.15 21.39
N TYR A 12 0.49 -3.82 20.94
CA TYR A 12 -0.11 -4.47 19.79
C TYR A 12 0.65 -4.08 18.54
N MET A 13 1.31 -5.05 17.89
CA MET A 13 2.06 -4.84 16.66
C MET A 13 1.10 -4.63 15.49
N LYS A 14 1.12 -3.45 14.88
CA LYS A 14 0.28 -3.09 13.74
C LYS A 14 0.62 -3.93 12.51
N ARG A 15 -0.40 -4.31 11.75
CA ARG A 15 -0.29 -5.22 10.60
C ARG A 15 -0.51 -4.45 9.31
N ILE A 16 0.49 -4.48 8.43
CA ILE A 16 0.47 -3.78 7.14
C ILE A 16 0.34 -4.81 6.02
N VAL A 17 -0.60 -4.57 5.11
CA VAL A 17 -0.72 -5.27 3.81
C VAL A 17 -0.34 -4.31 2.71
N ILE A 18 0.50 -4.76 1.76
CA ILE A 18 0.96 -3.93 0.65
C ILE A 18 0.44 -4.50 -0.67
N PHE A 19 -0.10 -3.63 -1.53
CA PHE A 19 -0.43 -3.94 -2.91
C PHE A 19 0.58 -3.29 -3.85
N ALA A 20 1.11 -4.06 -4.81
CA ALA A 20 2.08 -3.56 -5.79
C ALA A 20 1.95 -4.30 -7.12
N SER A 21 2.19 -3.62 -8.25
CA SER A 21 2.06 -4.17 -9.60
C SER A 21 3.38 -4.39 -10.34
N GLY A 22 4.49 -3.92 -9.79
CA GLY A 22 5.76 -3.82 -10.51
C GLY A 22 6.99 -4.30 -9.74
N SER A 23 8.04 -3.48 -9.75
CA SER A 23 9.34 -3.80 -9.14
C SER A 23 9.26 -4.06 -7.63
N GLY A 24 8.38 -3.35 -6.91
CA GLY A 24 8.21 -3.49 -5.48
C GLY A 24 9.30 -2.82 -4.64
N SER A 25 10.02 -1.84 -5.19
CA SER A 25 11.05 -1.10 -4.43
C SER A 25 10.49 -0.43 -3.18
N ASN A 26 9.35 0.25 -3.29
CA ASN A 26 8.69 0.85 -2.12
C ASN A 26 8.21 -0.21 -1.12
N ALA A 27 7.65 -1.33 -1.62
CA ALA A 27 7.24 -2.44 -0.74
C ALA A 27 8.43 -3.02 0.05
N GLN A 28 9.58 -3.15 -0.60
CA GLN A 28 10.83 -3.58 0.04
C GLN A 28 11.26 -2.58 1.11
N GLN A 29 11.37 -1.29 0.78
CA GLN A 29 11.79 -0.26 1.72
C GLN A 29 10.86 -0.18 2.95
N ILE A 30 9.55 -0.26 2.75
CA ILE A 30 8.59 -0.29 3.86
C ILE A 30 8.82 -1.55 4.72
N THR A 31 9.01 -2.70 4.10
CA THR A 31 9.25 -3.96 4.84
C THR A 31 10.53 -3.90 5.66
N GLU A 32 11.63 -3.48 5.06
CA GLU A 32 12.93 -3.34 5.72
C GLU A 32 12.88 -2.32 6.87
N PHE A 33 12.17 -1.20 6.68
CA PHE A 33 11.99 -0.19 7.72
C PHE A 33 11.32 -0.74 8.99
N PHE A 34 10.34 -1.65 8.83
CA PHE A 34 9.63 -2.23 9.95
C PHE A 34 10.23 -3.55 10.48
N GLN A 35 11.26 -4.09 9.83
CA GLN A 35 11.80 -5.43 10.15
C GLN A 35 12.28 -5.57 11.60
N ASP A 36 12.95 -4.54 12.14
CA ASP A 36 13.49 -4.55 13.50
C ASP A 36 12.65 -3.72 14.48
N ARG A 37 11.48 -3.24 14.05
CA ARG A 37 10.56 -2.45 14.87
C ARG A 37 9.56 -3.37 15.58
N LYS A 38 9.02 -2.85 16.70
CA LYS A 38 8.01 -3.56 17.52
C LYS A 38 6.63 -2.92 17.46
N ASP A 39 6.47 -1.87 16.68
CA ASP A 39 5.23 -1.10 16.54
C ASP A 39 4.38 -1.54 15.33
N ALA A 40 5.02 -1.96 14.23
CA ALA A 40 4.33 -2.47 13.05
C ALA A 40 5.17 -3.50 12.27
N GLN A 41 4.50 -4.27 11.42
CA GLN A 41 5.14 -5.22 10.50
C GLN A 41 4.35 -5.35 9.21
N VAL A 42 5.04 -5.59 8.10
CA VAL A 42 4.41 -6.02 6.85
C VAL A 42 4.10 -7.51 6.95
N VAL A 43 2.83 -7.87 6.84
CA VAL A 43 2.37 -9.27 7.00
C VAL A 43 2.07 -9.95 5.68
N GLN A 44 1.78 -9.17 4.63
CA GLN A 44 1.44 -9.72 3.32
C GLN A 44 1.71 -8.71 2.21
N ILE A 45 2.12 -9.22 1.04
CA ILE A 45 2.26 -8.45 -0.20
C ILE A 45 1.37 -9.09 -1.27
N LEU A 46 0.56 -8.28 -1.94
CA LEU A 46 -0.40 -8.71 -2.96
C LEU A 46 -0.09 -8.05 -4.31
N SER A 47 -0.16 -8.81 -5.39
CA SER A 47 0.08 -8.30 -6.73
C SER A 47 -0.99 -8.74 -7.72
N ASN A 48 -1.39 -7.82 -8.61
CA ASN A 48 -2.26 -8.12 -9.75
C ASN A 48 -1.51 -8.72 -10.96
N LYS A 49 -0.22 -9.06 -10.79
CA LYS A 49 0.62 -9.67 -11.82
C LYS A 49 1.45 -10.79 -11.21
N ASN A 50 1.30 -12.00 -11.72
CA ASN A 50 2.07 -13.17 -11.26
C ASN A 50 3.56 -13.12 -11.63
N THR A 51 3.96 -12.24 -12.56
CA THR A 51 5.34 -12.00 -12.97
C THR A 51 5.96 -10.76 -12.34
N ALA A 52 5.27 -10.11 -11.41
CA ALA A 52 5.77 -8.90 -10.77
C ALA A 52 6.99 -9.20 -9.89
N LYS A 53 8.07 -8.44 -10.05
CA LYS A 53 9.31 -8.60 -9.25
C LYS A 53 9.08 -8.42 -7.74
N VAL A 54 8.01 -7.74 -7.34
CA VAL A 54 7.65 -7.61 -5.92
C VAL A 54 7.43 -8.97 -5.26
N LEU A 55 6.95 -9.98 -5.98
CA LEU A 55 6.75 -11.33 -5.43
C LEU A 55 8.08 -12.02 -5.09
N GLU A 56 9.09 -11.85 -5.94
CA GLU A 56 10.46 -12.33 -5.67
C GLU A 56 11.07 -11.62 -4.46
N ARG A 57 10.92 -10.27 -4.38
CA ARG A 57 11.37 -9.49 -3.23
C ARG A 57 10.69 -9.94 -1.93
N ALA A 58 9.38 -10.15 -1.96
CA ALA A 58 8.64 -10.64 -0.81
C ALA A 58 9.16 -12.00 -0.31
N ASN A 59 9.46 -12.92 -1.24
CA ASN A 59 10.07 -14.21 -0.91
C ASN A 59 11.45 -14.05 -0.23
N ASN A 60 12.31 -13.17 -0.76
CA ASN A 60 13.63 -12.88 -0.18
C ASN A 60 13.52 -12.26 1.23
N LEU A 61 12.49 -11.44 1.45
CA LEU A 61 12.18 -10.81 2.74
C LEU A 61 11.38 -11.73 3.69
N LYS A 62 11.07 -12.95 3.25
CA LYS A 62 10.24 -13.93 4.00
C LYS A 62 8.84 -13.40 4.35
N ILE A 63 8.27 -12.57 3.48
CA ILE A 63 6.90 -12.06 3.60
C ILE A 63 5.98 -12.90 2.74
N SER A 64 4.83 -13.27 3.30
CA SER A 64 3.77 -13.97 2.56
C SER A 64 3.32 -13.14 1.36
N ALA A 65 3.32 -13.72 0.16
CA ALA A 65 2.94 -12.99 -1.04
C ALA A 65 2.08 -13.82 -2.00
N PHE A 66 1.08 -13.19 -2.60
CA PHE A 66 0.17 -13.82 -3.55
C PHE A 66 -0.07 -12.91 -4.75
N SER A 67 -0.30 -13.55 -5.91
CA SER A 67 -0.86 -12.86 -7.05
C SER A 67 -2.33 -13.21 -7.24
N PHE A 68 -3.09 -12.28 -7.79
CA PHE A 68 -4.51 -12.45 -8.09
C PHE A 68 -4.84 -11.92 -9.49
N ASN A 69 -5.91 -12.43 -10.06
CA ASN A 69 -6.42 -11.99 -11.35
C ASN A 69 -7.55 -10.96 -11.21
N ARG A 70 -8.00 -10.43 -12.34
CA ARG A 70 -9.03 -9.39 -12.38
C ARG A 70 -10.36 -9.86 -11.79
N SER A 71 -10.77 -11.08 -12.08
CA SER A 71 -12.05 -11.62 -11.56
C SER A 71 -12.00 -11.77 -10.03
N ALA A 72 -10.90 -12.30 -9.48
CA ALA A 72 -10.74 -12.42 -8.04
C ALA A 72 -10.79 -11.04 -7.32
N PHE A 73 -10.39 -9.96 -8.01
CA PHE A 73 -10.31 -8.63 -7.43
C PHE A 73 -11.61 -7.83 -7.54
N TYR A 74 -12.34 -7.96 -8.66
CA TYR A 74 -13.52 -7.12 -8.93
C TYR A 74 -14.84 -7.87 -8.89
N ASP A 75 -14.85 -9.17 -9.27
CA ASP A 75 -16.09 -9.89 -9.48
C ASP A 75 -16.44 -10.81 -8.31
N THR A 76 -15.48 -11.02 -7.38
CA THR A 76 -15.66 -11.88 -6.19
C THR A 76 -15.02 -11.28 -4.96
N ASP A 77 -15.33 -11.83 -3.78
CA ASP A 77 -14.72 -11.43 -2.51
C ASP A 77 -13.40 -12.16 -2.19
N GLN A 78 -12.79 -12.87 -3.14
CA GLN A 78 -11.59 -13.65 -2.87
C GLN A 78 -10.43 -12.81 -2.32
N VAL A 79 -10.12 -11.67 -2.95
CA VAL A 79 -9.06 -10.77 -2.47
C VAL A 79 -9.46 -10.09 -1.17
N LEU A 80 -10.72 -9.66 -1.02
CA LEU A 80 -11.23 -9.11 0.24
C LEU A 80 -11.07 -10.10 1.39
N ASN A 81 -11.45 -11.37 1.19
CA ASN A 81 -11.34 -12.41 2.21
C ASN A 81 -9.88 -12.73 2.54
N LEU A 82 -8.99 -12.72 1.53
CA LEU A 82 -7.56 -12.88 1.74
C LEU A 82 -6.98 -11.73 2.60
N VAL A 83 -7.37 -10.49 2.34
CA VAL A 83 -6.98 -9.34 3.16
C VAL A 83 -7.56 -9.46 4.57
N LYS A 84 -8.85 -9.80 4.71
CA LYS A 84 -9.49 -9.99 6.02
C LYS A 84 -8.81 -11.06 6.88
N SER A 85 -8.31 -12.13 6.27
CA SER A 85 -7.62 -13.21 7.00
C SER A 85 -6.34 -12.74 7.70
N THR A 86 -5.71 -11.67 7.21
CA THR A 86 -4.51 -11.07 7.82
C THR A 86 -4.83 -10.00 8.85
N GLN A 87 -6.09 -9.56 8.98
CA GLN A 87 -6.53 -8.51 9.91
C GLN A 87 -5.61 -7.27 9.87
N PRO A 88 -5.45 -6.59 8.73
CA PRO A 88 -4.55 -5.45 8.63
C PRO A 88 -5.09 -4.22 9.38
N ASP A 89 -4.18 -3.49 10.01
CA ASP A 89 -4.46 -2.15 10.53
C ASP A 89 -4.32 -1.08 9.44
N LEU A 90 -3.48 -1.35 8.41
CA LEU A 90 -3.23 -0.46 7.30
C LEU A 90 -3.02 -1.25 6.00
N ILE A 91 -3.57 -0.75 4.92
CA ILE A 91 -3.32 -1.22 3.55
C ILE A 91 -2.58 -0.11 2.80
N VAL A 92 -1.46 -0.47 2.15
CA VAL A 92 -0.63 0.48 1.40
C VAL A 92 -0.61 0.09 -0.08
N LEU A 93 -0.99 1.01 -0.94
CA LEU A 93 -0.81 0.88 -2.38
C LEU A 93 0.57 1.45 -2.75
N ALA A 94 1.52 0.59 -3.07
CA ALA A 94 2.90 0.95 -3.38
C ALA A 94 3.21 0.66 -4.85
N GLY A 95 2.76 1.53 -5.75
CA GLY A 95 2.83 1.32 -7.19
C GLY A 95 1.85 0.26 -7.67
N PHE A 96 0.66 0.25 -7.14
CA PHE A 96 -0.46 -0.57 -7.59
C PHE A 96 -1.24 0.17 -8.69
N LEU A 97 -1.52 -0.54 -9.81
CA LEU A 97 -1.97 0.14 -11.04
C LEU A 97 -3.48 0.05 -11.29
N TRP A 98 -4.19 -0.82 -10.60
CA TRP A 98 -5.64 -0.94 -10.78
C TRP A 98 -6.39 -0.04 -9.82
N LEU A 99 -7.57 0.41 -10.23
CA LEU A 99 -8.49 1.11 -9.34
C LEU A 99 -8.86 0.17 -8.18
N PHE A 100 -8.87 0.71 -6.97
CA PHE A 100 -9.16 -0.13 -5.81
C PHE A 100 -10.68 -0.38 -5.72
N PRO A 101 -11.15 -1.63 -5.47
CA PRO A 101 -12.56 -1.96 -5.56
C PRO A 101 -13.33 -1.47 -4.32
N GLN A 102 -14.57 -1.08 -4.56
CA GLN A 102 -15.43 -0.47 -3.56
C GLN A 102 -15.65 -1.36 -2.32
N ASN A 103 -15.82 -2.67 -2.49
CA ASN A 103 -16.01 -3.62 -1.37
C ASN A 103 -14.82 -3.65 -0.40
N ILE A 104 -13.58 -3.46 -0.87
CA ILE A 104 -12.41 -3.38 0.00
C ILE A 104 -12.32 -2.00 0.66
N ILE A 105 -12.61 -0.91 -0.07
CA ILE A 105 -12.63 0.44 0.48
C ILE A 105 -13.63 0.54 1.64
N GLU A 106 -14.83 0.03 1.46
CA GLU A 106 -15.89 0.02 2.49
C GLU A 106 -15.55 -0.85 3.70
N ALA A 107 -14.80 -1.95 3.50
CA ALA A 107 -14.36 -2.81 4.58
C ALA A 107 -13.24 -2.21 5.44
N TYR A 108 -12.49 -1.23 4.90
CA TYR A 108 -11.32 -0.62 5.55
C TYR A 108 -11.35 0.92 5.46
N PRO A 109 -12.42 1.61 5.94
CA PRO A 109 -12.55 3.06 5.84
C PRO A 109 -11.41 3.77 6.57
N GLY A 110 -10.74 4.71 5.89
CA GLY A 110 -9.61 5.47 6.42
C GLY A 110 -8.34 4.66 6.70
N LYS A 111 -8.27 3.40 6.23
CA LYS A 111 -7.13 2.50 6.46
C LYS A 111 -6.41 2.09 5.18
N ILE A 112 -6.70 2.75 4.07
CA ILE A 112 -6.07 2.47 2.78
C ILE A 112 -5.41 3.74 2.28
N ILE A 113 -4.10 3.68 2.07
CA ILE A 113 -3.30 4.81 1.56
C ILE A 113 -2.60 4.44 0.27
N ASN A 114 -2.36 5.44 -0.58
CA ASN A 114 -1.56 5.31 -1.79
C ASN A 114 -0.33 6.21 -1.74
N ILE A 115 0.76 5.74 -2.32
CA ILE A 115 1.98 6.51 -2.55
C ILE A 115 1.99 6.91 -4.03
N HIS A 116 1.72 8.19 -4.30
CA HIS A 116 1.73 8.77 -5.63
C HIS A 116 3.04 9.51 -5.90
N PRO A 117 3.71 9.29 -7.06
CA PRO A 117 5.06 9.83 -7.32
C PRO A 117 5.06 11.26 -7.89
N ALA A 118 4.14 12.11 -7.44
CA ALA A 118 4.11 13.54 -7.75
C ALA A 118 3.39 14.33 -6.65
N LEU A 119 3.45 15.66 -6.73
CA LEU A 119 2.71 16.58 -5.86
C LEU A 119 1.27 16.74 -6.38
N LEU A 120 0.33 16.01 -5.77
CA LEU A 120 -1.09 16.14 -6.08
C LEU A 120 -1.62 17.54 -5.70
N PRO A 121 -2.61 18.06 -6.42
CA PRO A 121 -3.47 17.41 -7.43
C PRO A 121 -2.86 17.34 -8.83
N ALA A 122 -1.68 17.92 -9.07
CA ALA A 122 -1.03 17.84 -10.36
C ALA A 122 -0.56 16.40 -10.66
N TYR A 123 -0.58 16.03 -11.95
CA TYR A 123 -0.08 14.72 -12.40
C TYR A 123 -0.74 13.50 -11.72
N GLY A 124 -1.99 13.65 -11.23
CA GLY A 124 -2.83 12.57 -10.73
C GLY A 124 -3.85 12.08 -11.74
N GLY A 125 -4.54 10.97 -11.41
CA GLY A 125 -5.64 10.43 -12.19
C GLY A 125 -5.28 9.27 -13.12
N LYS A 126 -6.26 8.84 -13.92
CA LYS A 126 -6.13 7.67 -14.77
C LYS A 126 -4.94 7.76 -15.73
N GLY A 127 -4.05 6.77 -15.72
CA GLY A 127 -2.86 6.72 -16.58
C GLY A 127 -1.62 7.37 -15.97
N MET A 128 -1.75 8.10 -14.87
CA MET A 128 -0.64 8.74 -14.16
C MET A 128 -0.02 7.78 -13.13
N TYR A 129 0.92 6.96 -13.59
CA TYR A 129 1.65 6.02 -12.73
C TYR A 129 3.07 5.78 -13.23
N GLY A 130 3.98 5.47 -12.30
CA GLY A 130 5.37 5.12 -12.58
C GLY A 130 6.07 6.14 -13.49
N ALA A 131 6.71 5.68 -14.54
CA ALA A 131 7.46 6.53 -15.48
C ALA A 131 6.59 7.56 -16.22
N ASN A 132 5.28 7.35 -16.35
CA ASN A 132 4.39 8.30 -17.02
C ASN A 132 4.31 9.62 -16.24
N VAL A 133 4.23 9.54 -14.92
CA VAL A 133 4.22 10.72 -14.05
C VAL A 133 5.51 11.51 -14.20
N HIS A 134 6.66 10.87 -14.09
CA HIS A 134 7.96 11.53 -14.22
C HIS A 134 8.15 12.17 -15.60
N LYS A 135 7.72 11.49 -16.68
CA LYS A 135 7.75 12.05 -18.03
C LYS A 135 6.85 13.29 -18.15
N ALA A 136 5.66 13.26 -17.57
CA ALA A 136 4.73 14.38 -17.62
C ALA A 136 5.28 15.60 -16.84
N VAL A 137 5.84 15.39 -15.66
CA VAL A 137 6.47 16.43 -14.84
C VAL A 137 7.65 17.09 -15.61
N VAL A 138 8.54 16.27 -16.18
CA VAL A 138 9.68 16.78 -16.97
C VAL A 138 9.22 17.51 -18.23
N ALA A 139 8.24 16.96 -18.95
CA ALA A 139 7.70 17.59 -20.17
C ALA A 139 7.01 18.93 -19.90
N ALA A 140 6.44 19.11 -18.71
CA ALA A 140 5.85 20.38 -18.28
C ALA A 140 6.90 21.41 -17.83
N GLY A 141 8.17 21.03 -17.71
CA GLY A 141 9.24 21.93 -17.26
C GLY A 141 9.14 22.32 -15.79
N GLU A 142 8.52 21.47 -14.96
CA GLU A 142 8.39 21.72 -13.53
C GLU A 142 9.77 21.80 -12.87
N LYS A 143 9.89 22.74 -11.95
CA LYS A 143 11.13 22.95 -11.19
C LYS A 143 11.22 22.05 -9.97
N GLU A 144 10.09 21.57 -9.51
CA GLU A 144 9.96 20.72 -8.31
C GLU A 144 9.10 19.49 -8.63
N SER A 145 9.39 18.41 -8.00
CA SER A 145 8.59 17.20 -7.99
C SER A 145 8.68 16.57 -6.60
N GLY A 146 7.80 15.61 -6.32
CA GLY A 146 7.79 15.01 -5.00
C GLY A 146 6.96 13.75 -4.96
N ILE A 147 6.52 13.41 -3.76
CA ILE A 147 5.59 12.31 -3.52
C ILE A 147 4.36 12.83 -2.75
N THR A 148 3.24 12.19 -2.95
CA THR A 148 2.03 12.40 -2.15
C THR A 148 1.58 11.09 -1.54
N ILE A 149 1.35 11.08 -0.23
CA ILE A 149 0.63 10.02 0.45
C ILE A 149 -0.79 10.52 0.69
N HIS A 150 -1.78 9.77 0.21
CA HIS A 150 -3.18 10.15 0.32
C HIS A 150 -4.06 8.95 0.62
N GLU A 151 -5.24 9.18 1.16
CA GLU A 151 -6.28 8.16 1.34
C GLU A 151 -6.77 7.66 -0.02
N VAL A 152 -7.14 6.39 -0.10
CA VAL A 152 -7.70 5.78 -1.30
C VAL A 152 -9.22 5.89 -1.30
N THR A 153 -9.75 6.34 -2.42
CA THR A 153 -11.20 6.41 -2.71
C THR A 153 -11.54 5.58 -3.96
N SER A 154 -12.80 5.59 -4.36
CA SER A 154 -13.28 4.99 -5.61
C SER A 154 -12.82 5.73 -6.88
N GLU A 155 -12.13 6.85 -6.74
CA GLU A 155 -11.55 7.61 -7.83
C GLU A 155 -10.02 7.63 -7.72
N TYR A 156 -9.32 7.65 -8.88
CA TYR A 156 -7.87 7.75 -8.88
C TYR A 156 -7.39 9.07 -8.28
N ASP A 157 -6.51 8.99 -7.30
CA ASP A 157 -5.73 10.08 -6.71
C ASP A 157 -6.57 11.26 -6.18
N LYS A 158 -7.80 11.00 -5.72
CA LYS A 158 -8.77 12.00 -5.23
C LYS A 158 -8.99 12.00 -3.72
N GLY A 159 -8.36 11.10 -3.00
CA GLY A 159 -8.51 11.04 -1.54
C GLY A 159 -7.77 12.16 -0.81
N THR A 160 -8.06 12.29 0.47
CA THR A 160 -7.45 13.27 1.38
C THR A 160 -5.94 13.14 1.38
N ILE A 161 -5.22 14.23 1.13
CA ILE A 161 -3.77 14.26 1.20
C ILE A 161 -3.36 14.21 2.68
N LEU A 162 -2.51 13.22 3.01
CA LEU A 162 -1.99 13.02 4.36
C LEU A 162 -0.57 13.59 4.51
N PHE A 163 0.23 13.52 3.43
CA PHE A 163 1.62 13.97 3.45
C PHE A 163 2.12 14.25 2.03
N GLN A 164 2.97 15.26 1.91
CA GLN A 164 3.72 15.55 0.68
C GLN A 164 5.17 15.92 1.03
N ALA A 165 6.10 15.51 0.18
CA ALA A 165 7.53 15.85 0.28
C ALA A 165 8.16 15.92 -1.10
#